data_229e05eeb2cf9a5b63201084805f27df
#
_entry.id   229e05eeb2cf9a5b63201084805f27df
#
_cell.length_a   1.000
_cell.length_b   1.000
_cell.length_c   1.000
_cell.angle_alpha   90.00
_cell.angle_beta   90.00
_cell.angle_gamma   90.00
#
_symmetry.space_group_name_H-M   'P 1'
#
loop_
_entity.id
_entity.type
_entity.pdbx_description
1 polymer ?
#
loop_
_entity_poly.entity_id
_entity_poly.type
_entity_poly.pdbx_seq_one_letter_code
_entity_poly.pdbx_strand_id
1 'polypeptide(L)'
;MKYFFFFVLIFGAYTMTAQDLAELDRRNGFKDLKLGTPIDSVKGASFKKEAKEKNEFPVKLYLVDNPEYKNIGEVKVRRVEVKTYKDLVYEIVVIVNKDTRLMKGMQKSFGKPIYIVPTETYNWKTDNLSLTFQNHSKNELRLAYRCYPILKMMRADKGKKIDDIASDF
;
A
#
# COMPACT_ATOMS: atom_id res chain seq x y z
N MET A 1 48.95 16.32 29.62
CA MET A 1 48.31 16.42 28.31
C MET A 1 48.14 15.04 27.71
N LYS A 2 47.07 14.32 28.06
CA LYS A 2 46.71 13.00 27.49
C LYS A 2 45.30 12.70 27.97
N TYR A 3 44.24 13.19 27.34
CA TYR A 3 42.84 12.68 27.40
C TYR A 3 41.97 13.56 26.47
N PHE A 4 42.14 13.36 25.15
CA PHE A 4 41.24 14.01 24.19
C PHE A 4 41.19 13.14 22.90
N PHE A 5 40.63 11.92 23.03
CA PHE A 5 40.36 11.14 21.82
C PHE A 5 39.45 9.95 22.14
N PHE A 6 38.20 10.19 22.58
CA PHE A 6 37.22 9.10 22.65
C PHE A 6 35.77 9.62 22.68
N PHE A 7 35.36 10.34 21.65
CA PHE A 7 33.95 10.77 21.58
C PHE A 7 33.44 11.00 20.14
N VAL A 8 33.75 10.08 19.22
CA VAL A 8 33.18 10.13 17.85
C VAL A 8 32.93 8.70 17.35
N LEU A 9 32.00 7.96 17.90
CA LEU A 9 31.55 6.68 17.30
C LEU A 9 30.20 6.18 17.78
N ILE A 10 29.20 7.06 18.03
CA ILE A 10 27.83 6.60 18.38
C ILE A 10 26.76 7.28 17.52
N PHE A 11 27.04 7.74 16.32
CA PHE A 11 26.02 8.37 15.46
C PHE A 11 25.69 7.59 14.19
N GLY A 12 26.12 6.31 14.08
CA GLY A 12 25.97 5.53 12.84
C GLY A 12 24.77 4.58 12.72
N ALA A 13 23.95 4.39 13.77
CA ALA A 13 23.00 3.26 13.80
C ALA A 13 21.53 3.61 13.49
N TYR A 14 21.16 4.87 13.34
CA TYR A 14 19.74 5.25 13.13
C TYR A 14 19.33 5.54 11.69
N THR A 15 20.22 5.45 10.73
CA THR A 15 19.93 5.82 9.34
C THR A 15 19.33 4.70 8.50
N MET A 16 19.43 3.43 8.90
CA MET A 16 18.95 2.30 8.07
C MET A 16 17.42 2.18 7.97
N THR A 17 16.70 2.45 9.04
CA THR A 17 15.22 2.27 9.02
C THR A 17 14.48 3.37 8.27
N ALA A 18 15.01 4.60 8.25
CA ALA A 18 14.41 5.71 7.50
C ALA A 18 14.60 5.54 5.98
N GLN A 19 15.74 4.98 5.56
CA GLN A 19 16.05 4.76 4.15
C GLN A 19 15.15 3.68 3.50
N ASP A 20 14.79 2.64 4.24
CA ASP A 20 13.97 1.53 3.77
C ASP A 20 12.50 1.96 3.55
N LEU A 21 11.93 2.77 4.44
CA LEU A 21 10.57 3.31 4.27
C LEU A 21 10.50 4.38 3.18
N ALA A 22 11.55 5.16 2.95
CA ALA A 22 11.64 6.09 1.84
C ALA A 22 11.57 5.36 0.48
N GLU A 23 12.09 4.13 0.40
CA GLU A 23 11.98 3.30 -0.79
C GLU A 23 10.52 2.89 -1.06
N LEU A 24 9.71 2.62 -0.02
CA LEU A 24 8.30 2.33 -0.18
C LEU A 24 7.54 3.55 -0.75
N ASP A 25 7.80 4.76 -0.24
CA ASP A 25 7.21 6.00 -0.76
C ASP A 25 7.66 6.27 -2.22
N ARG A 26 8.94 6.06 -2.51
CA ARG A 26 9.48 6.23 -3.86
C ARG A 26 8.81 5.29 -4.87
N ARG A 27 8.58 4.03 -4.48
CA ARG A 27 7.88 3.05 -5.33
C ARG A 27 6.41 3.37 -5.48
N ASN A 28 5.77 3.88 -4.46
CA ASN A 28 4.38 4.33 -4.43
C ASN A 28 3.38 3.37 -5.11
N GLY A 29 3.51 2.06 -4.87
CA GLY A 29 2.62 1.07 -5.47
C GLY A 29 3.31 -0.24 -5.86
N PHE A 30 2.75 -0.92 -6.85
CA PHE A 30 3.19 -2.23 -7.31
C PHE A 30 3.77 -2.12 -8.73
N LYS A 31 5.07 -2.33 -8.88
CA LYS A 31 5.80 -2.15 -10.14
C LYS A 31 5.60 -0.72 -10.69
N ASP A 32 5.06 -0.58 -11.91
CA ASP A 32 4.69 0.69 -12.54
C ASP A 32 3.27 1.15 -12.20
N LEU A 33 2.45 0.30 -11.58
CA LEU A 33 1.11 0.65 -11.10
C LEU A 33 1.21 1.51 -9.84
N LYS A 34 0.85 2.80 -9.94
CA LYS A 34 1.04 3.80 -8.88
C LYS A 34 -0.26 4.18 -8.20
N LEU A 35 -0.18 4.43 -6.88
CA LEU A 35 -1.24 5.07 -6.12
C LEU A 35 -1.38 6.54 -6.50
N GLY A 36 -2.59 7.07 -6.46
CA GLY A 36 -2.89 8.47 -6.78
C GLY A 36 -3.03 8.76 -8.27
N THR A 37 -2.77 7.80 -9.16
CA THR A 37 -2.92 8.00 -10.61
C THR A 37 -4.37 7.81 -11.07
N PRO A 38 -4.80 8.48 -12.16
CA PRO A 38 -6.08 8.20 -12.80
C PRO A 38 -6.14 6.76 -13.32
N ILE A 39 -7.31 6.13 -13.21
CA ILE A 39 -7.50 4.74 -13.65
C ILE A 39 -7.26 4.56 -15.16
N ASP A 40 -7.58 5.56 -15.95
CA ASP A 40 -7.40 5.53 -17.41
C ASP A 40 -5.93 5.42 -17.82
N SER A 41 -5.00 5.78 -16.92
CA SER A 41 -3.56 5.59 -17.15
C SER A 41 -3.08 4.16 -16.85
N VAL A 42 -3.91 3.31 -16.24
CA VAL A 42 -3.55 1.95 -15.83
C VAL A 42 -3.76 0.98 -16.98
N LYS A 43 -2.68 0.53 -17.59
CA LYS A 43 -2.72 -0.44 -18.70
C LYS A 43 -3.29 -1.78 -18.25
N GLY A 44 -4.26 -2.28 -19.01
CA GLY A 44 -4.91 -3.56 -18.73
C GLY A 44 -5.99 -3.51 -17.65
N ALA A 45 -6.36 -2.32 -17.16
CA ALA A 45 -7.46 -2.17 -16.22
C ALA A 45 -8.81 -2.38 -16.91
N SER A 46 -9.64 -3.24 -16.34
CA SER A 46 -11.01 -3.49 -16.77
C SER A 46 -11.96 -3.29 -15.59
N PHE A 47 -13.02 -2.51 -15.81
CA PHE A 47 -14.06 -2.26 -14.79
C PHE A 47 -14.74 -3.57 -14.40
N LYS A 48 -14.89 -3.82 -13.11
CA LYS A 48 -15.56 -5.02 -12.59
C LYS A 48 -16.91 -4.69 -11.96
N LYS A 49 -16.92 -3.72 -11.05
CA LYS A 49 -18.16 -3.32 -10.36
C LYS A 49 -17.98 -2.03 -9.57
N GLU A 50 -19.11 -1.41 -9.25
CA GLU A 50 -19.19 -0.43 -8.17
C GLU A 50 -19.29 -1.11 -6.81
N ALA A 51 -18.78 -0.46 -5.78
CA ALA A 51 -18.82 -0.92 -4.40
C ALA A 51 -18.89 0.27 -3.44
N LYS A 52 -19.14 -0.01 -2.18
CA LYS A 52 -19.02 0.99 -1.11
C LYS A 52 -17.92 0.58 -0.15
N GLU A 53 -16.89 1.40 -0.02
CA GLU A 53 -15.89 1.22 1.03
C GLU A 53 -16.52 1.62 2.37
N LYS A 54 -16.43 0.72 3.39
CA LYS A 54 -17.05 0.91 4.72
C LYS A 54 -18.55 1.24 4.68
N ASN A 55 -19.28 0.75 3.66
CA ASN A 55 -20.70 1.03 3.39
C ASN A 55 -21.04 2.52 3.18
N GLU A 56 -20.06 3.40 2.99
CA GLU A 56 -20.24 4.84 2.91
C GLU A 56 -19.74 5.45 1.60
N PHE A 57 -18.50 5.12 1.22
CA PHE A 57 -17.82 5.79 0.11
C PHE A 57 -18.05 5.03 -1.20
N PRO A 58 -18.62 5.66 -2.24
CA PRO A 58 -18.73 5.03 -3.55
C PRO A 58 -17.34 4.84 -4.15
N VAL A 59 -17.01 3.62 -4.52
CA VAL A 59 -15.73 3.24 -5.11
C VAL A 59 -15.97 2.33 -6.31
N LYS A 60 -15.03 2.32 -7.25
CA LYS A 60 -15.04 1.39 -8.38
C LYS A 60 -13.92 0.38 -8.22
N LEU A 61 -14.22 -0.87 -8.53
CA LEU A 61 -13.25 -1.98 -8.54
C LEU A 61 -12.91 -2.34 -9.98
N TYR A 62 -11.61 -2.47 -10.24
CA TYR A 62 -11.06 -2.90 -11.53
C TYR A 62 -10.20 -4.13 -11.35
N LEU A 63 -10.19 -5.00 -12.35
CA LEU A 63 -9.19 -6.04 -12.53
C LEU A 63 -8.11 -5.51 -13.48
N VAL A 64 -6.85 -5.84 -13.19
CA VAL A 64 -5.75 -5.44 -14.04
C VAL A 64 -5.09 -6.69 -14.62
N ASP A 65 -5.24 -6.90 -15.93
CA ASP A 65 -4.57 -7.95 -16.68
C ASP A 65 -3.44 -7.36 -17.53
N ASN A 66 -2.23 -7.41 -16.96
CA ASN A 66 -1.02 -6.95 -17.62
C ASN A 66 0.03 -8.06 -17.54
N PRO A 67 0.62 -8.49 -18.67
CA PRO A 67 1.65 -9.52 -18.70
C PRO A 67 2.83 -9.26 -17.76
N GLU A 68 3.21 -7.99 -17.55
CA GLU A 68 4.30 -7.61 -16.64
C GLU A 68 3.98 -7.89 -15.17
N TYR A 69 2.69 -8.05 -14.80
CA TYR A 69 2.25 -8.29 -13.43
C TYR A 69 2.07 -9.78 -13.10
N LYS A 70 2.36 -10.69 -14.02
CA LYS A 70 2.13 -12.14 -13.82
C LYS A 70 3.03 -12.77 -12.74
N ASN A 71 4.17 -12.16 -12.41
CA ASN A 71 5.10 -12.71 -11.44
C ASN A 71 5.77 -11.61 -10.58
N ILE A 72 6.18 -11.98 -9.36
CA ILE A 72 7.14 -11.26 -8.51
C ILE A 72 8.37 -12.16 -8.38
N GLY A 73 9.42 -11.90 -9.19
CA GLY A 73 10.47 -12.89 -9.40
C GLY A 73 9.86 -14.18 -9.95
N GLU A 74 10.08 -15.30 -9.27
CA GLU A 74 9.50 -16.60 -9.64
C GLU A 74 8.10 -16.85 -9.06
N VAL A 75 7.63 -15.98 -8.14
CA VAL A 75 6.35 -16.18 -7.48
C VAL A 75 5.21 -15.72 -8.37
N LYS A 76 4.28 -16.63 -8.67
CA LYS A 76 3.14 -16.36 -9.54
C LYS A 76 2.15 -15.41 -8.87
N VAL A 77 1.80 -14.34 -9.57
CA VAL A 77 0.67 -13.46 -9.26
C VAL A 77 -0.62 -14.08 -9.81
N ARG A 78 -1.61 -14.22 -8.97
CA ARG A 78 -2.92 -14.78 -9.31
C ARG A 78 -3.87 -13.73 -9.82
N ARG A 79 -3.83 -12.54 -9.20
CA ARG A 79 -4.75 -11.46 -9.51
C ARG A 79 -4.19 -10.12 -9.02
N VAL A 80 -4.42 -9.09 -9.81
CA VAL A 80 -4.22 -7.70 -9.43
C VAL A 80 -5.57 -6.99 -9.49
N GLU A 81 -5.95 -6.35 -8.39
CA GLU A 81 -7.18 -5.56 -8.28
C GLU A 81 -6.81 -4.13 -7.89
N VAL A 82 -7.57 -3.18 -8.42
CA VAL A 82 -7.43 -1.76 -8.13
C VAL A 82 -8.78 -1.22 -7.70
N LYS A 83 -8.78 -0.44 -6.61
CA LYS A 83 -9.94 0.35 -6.23
C LYS A 83 -9.67 1.82 -6.46
N THR A 84 -10.68 2.53 -6.96
CA THR A 84 -10.62 3.96 -7.22
C THR A 84 -11.69 4.72 -6.46
N TYR A 85 -11.35 5.96 -6.11
CA TYR A 85 -12.26 6.98 -5.63
C TYR A 85 -12.12 8.23 -6.49
N LYS A 86 -13.21 8.73 -7.07
CA LYS A 86 -13.17 9.80 -8.07
C LYS A 86 -12.15 9.51 -9.18
N ASP A 87 -12.17 8.25 -9.64
CA ASP A 87 -11.30 7.69 -10.67
C ASP A 87 -9.78 7.70 -10.36
N LEU A 88 -9.38 8.07 -9.13
CA LEU A 88 -8.00 7.98 -8.64
C LEU A 88 -7.76 6.66 -7.91
N VAL A 89 -6.66 5.99 -8.23
CA VAL A 89 -6.23 4.73 -7.60
C VAL A 89 -5.87 4.96 -6.13
N TYR A 90 -6.64 4.40 -5.19
CA TYR A 90 -6.33 4.51 -3.76
C TYR A 90 -5.94 3.19 -3.09
N GLU A 91 -6.31 2.05 -3.66
CA GLU A 91 -5.89 0.73 -3.18
C GLU A 91 -5.48 -0.15 -4.37
N ILE A 92 -4.33 -0.79 -4.23
CA ILE A 92 -3.83 -1.84 -5.14
C ILE A 92 -3.72 -3.11 -4.34
N VAL A 93 -4.41 -4.17 -4.77
CA VAL A 93 -4.38 -5.50 -4.13
C VAL A 93 -3.73 -6.48 -5.09
N VAL A 94 -2.72 -7.18 -4.60
CA VAL A 94 -2.01 -8.22 -5.35
C VAL A 94 -2.17 -9.54 -4.60
N ILE A 95 -2.80 -10.51 -5.23
CA ILE A 95 -2.92 -11.88 -4.72
C ILE A 95 -1.86 -12.75 -5.40
N VAL A 96 -1.06 -13.43 -4.60
CA VAL A 96 0.08 -14.23 -5.07
C VAL A 96 0.06 -15.63 -4.49
N ASN A 97 0.74 -16.56 -5.12
CA ASN A 97 0.99 -17.86 -4.52
C ASN A 97 1.76 -17.69 -3.20
N LYS A 98 1.47 -18.56 -2.23
CA LYS A 98 2.19 -18.58 -0.96
C LYS A 98 3.66 -18.96 -1.18
N ASP A 99 4.56 -18.06 -0.77
CA ASP A 99 6.01 -18.26 -0.83
C ASP A 99 6.68 -17.47 0.30
N THR A 100 7.45 -18.14 1.13
CA THR A 100 8.14 -17.53 2.29
C THR A 100 9.22 -16.53 1.87
N ARG A 101 9.75 -16.64 0.63
CA ARG A 101 10.75 -15.72 0.09
C ARG A 101 10.21 -14.30 -0.10
N LEU A 102 8.88 -14.15 -0.30
CA LEU A 102 8.25 -12.83 -0.43
C LEU A 102 8.47 -11.96 0.81
N MET A 103 8.22 -12.50 2.00
CA MET A 103 8.45 -11.76 3.25
C MET A 103 9.91 -11.30 3.37
N LYS A 104 10.86 -12.21 3.10
CA LYS A 104 12.30 -11.88 3.14
C LYS A 104 12.68 -10.79 2.12
N GLY A 105 12.12 -10.88 0.90
CA GLY A 105 12.33 -9.89 -0.15
C GLY A 105 11.76 -8.51 0.23
N MET A 106 10.56 -8.48 0.82
CA MET A 106 9.93 -7.24 1.27
C MET A 106 10.70 -6.62 2.44
N GLN A 107 11.15 -7.42 3.41
CA GLN A 107 12.00 -6.93 4.50
C GLN A 107 13.33 -6.37 4.00
N LYS A 108 13.94 -6.98 2.99
CA LYS A 108 15.16 -6.47 2.36
C LYS A 108 14.93 -5.13 1.64
N SER A 109 13.74 -4.93 1.07
CA SER A 109 13.40 -3.72 0.30
C SER A 109 12.86 -2.57 1.16
N PHE A 110 12.08 -2.88 2.21
CA PHE A 110 11.30 -1.90 2.98
C PHE A 110 11.60 -1.93 4.48
N GLY A 111 12.60 -2.72 4.91
CA GLY A 111 12.93 -2.90 6.32
C GLY A 111 11.94 -3.81 7.06
N LYS A 112 12.07 -3.84 8.39
CA LYS A 112 11.26 -4.69 9.25
C LYS A 112 9.83 -4.15 9.39
N PRO A 113 8.79 -4.96 9.11
CA PRO A 113 7.40 -4.55 9.29
C PRO A 113 6.99 -4.54 10.75
N ILE A 114 5.89 -3.82 11.04
CA ILE A 114 5.14 -3.93 12.29
C ILE A 114 4.15 -5.08 12.11
N TYR A 115 4.13 -6.04 13.06
CA TYR A 115 3.13 -7.10 13.07
C TYR A 115 1.92 -6.68 13.92
N ILE A 116 0.72 -6.74 13.34
CA ILE A 116 -0.54 -6.38 13.98
C ILE A 116 -1.27 -7.68 14.34
N VAL A 117 -1.18 -8.07 15.62
CA VAL A 117 -1.69 -9.35 16.14
C VAL A 117 -3.18 -9.56 15.86
N PRO A 118 -4.11 -8.61 16.12
CA PRO A 118 -5.55 -8.84 15.93
C PRO A 118 -5.96 -9.17 14.48
N THR A 119 -5.18 -8.74 13.50
CA THR A 119 -5.48 -8.96 12.07
C THR A 119 -4.48 -9.89 11.39
N GLU A 120 -3.51 -10.41 12.13
CA GLU A 120 -2.40 -11.24 11.63
C GLU A 120 -1.72 -10.63 10.38
N THR A 121 -1.49 -9.32 10.43
CA THR A 121 -1.02 -8.53 9.28
C THR A 121 0.35 -7.95 9.55
N TYR A 122 1.27 -8.10 8.62
CA TYR A 122 2.52 -7.34 8.58
C TYR A 122 2.30 -6.02 7.85
N ASN A 123 2.78 -4.92 8.42
CA ASN A 123 2.50 -3.58 7.92
C ASN A 123 3.78 -2.74 7.84
N TRP A 124 4.02 -2.15 6.67
CA TRP A 124 4.94 -1.05 6.44
C TRP A 124 4.12 0.21 6.22
N LYS A 125 4.44 1.26 6.94
CA LYS A 125 3.64 2.49 6.93
C LYS A 125 4.54 3.70 6.83
N THR A 126 4.20 4.61 5.89
CA THR A 126 4.76 5.95 5.75
C THR A 126 3.68 6.99 6.00
N ASP A 127 3.98 8.27 5.80
CA ASP A 127 2.98 9.34 5.88
C ASP A 127 2.02 9.33 4.68
N ASN A 128 2.44 8.77 3.53
CA ASN A 128 1.70 8.79 2.28
C ASN A 128 0.95 7.50 2.01
N LEU A 129 1.49 6.37 2.42
CA LEU A 129 0.89 5.07 2.11
C LEU A 129 1.15 4.00 3.16
N SER A 130 0.41 2.90 3.06
CA SER A 130 0.76 1.65 3.73
C SER A 130 0.83 0.50 2.75
N LEU A 131 1.71 -0.46 3.06
CA LEU A 131 1.76 -1.78 2.45
C LEU A 131 1.47 -2.82 3.52
N THR A 132 0.41 -3.61 3.32
CA THR A 132 0.06 -4.72 4.19
C THR A 132 0.32 -6.05 3.51
N PHE A 133 0.73 -7.04 4.30
CA PHE A 133 0.99 -8.41 3.87
C PHE A 133 0.34 -9.38 4.86
N GLN A 134 -0.50 -10.28 4.35
CA GLN A 134 -1.26 -11.23 5.17
C GLN A 134 -1.62 -12.50 4.40
N ASN A 135 -2.06 -13.54 5.11
CA ASN A 135 -2.68 -14.69 4.48
C ASN A 135 -3.99 -14.28 3.79
N HIS A 136 -4.24 -14.80 2.59
CA HIS A 136 -5.50 -14.64 1.86
C HIS A 136 -6.31 -15.93 1.88
N SER A 137 -5.63 -17.04 1.61
CA SER A 137 -6.18 -18.39 1.69
C SER A 137 -5.09 -19.39 2.10
N LYS A 138 -5.40 -20.69 2.11
CA LYS A 138 -4.43 -21.74 2.43
C LYS A 138 -3.15 -21.63 1.59
N ASN A 139 -3.28 -21.29 0.30
CA ASN A 139 -2.19 -21.30 -0.69
C ASN A 139 -1.88 -19.93 -1.28
N GLU A 140 -2.48 -18.85 -0.76
CA GLU A 140 -2.33 -17.50 -1.30
C GLU A 140 -2.05 -16.48 -0.22
N LEU A 141 -1.30 -15.46 -0.60
CA LEU A 141 -0.98 -14.28 0.20
C LEU A 141 -1.57 -13.04 -0.46
N ARG A 142 -1.93 -12.05 0.36
CA ARG A 142 -2.45 -10.77 -0.06
C ARG A 142 -1.48 -9.66 0.30
N LEU A 143 -1.08 -8.89 -0.70
CA LEU A 143 -0.41 -7.61 -0.56
C LEU A 143 -1.42 -6.51 -0.86
N ALA A 144 -1.47 -5.45 -0.03
CA ALA A 144 -2.32 -4.31 -0.33
C ALA A 144 -1.61 -2.99 -0.05
N TYR A 145 -1.52 -2.15 -1.06
CA TYR A 145 -1.02 -0.79 -0.98
C TYR A 145 -2.22 0.15 -0.84
N ARG A 146 -2.16 1.11 0.08
CA ARG A 146 -3.22 2.11 0.32
C ARG A 146 -2.68 3.52 0.37
N CYS A 147 -3.33 4.43 -0.35
CA CYS A 147 -2.99 5.84 -0.47
C CYS A 147 -3.68 6.67 0.62
N TYR A 148 -2.93 7.25 1.56
CA TYR A 148 -3.51 8.07 2.62
C TYR A 148 -4.06 9.42 2.17
N PRO A 149 -3.44 10.16 1.24
CA PRO A 149 -4.02 11.39 0.69
C PRO A 149 -5.44 11.19 0.16
N ILE A 150 -5.71 10.11 -0.60
CA ILE A 150 -7.06 9.83 -1.12
C ILE A 150 -8.02 9.39 -0.01
N LEU A 151 -7.56 8.62 0.96
CA LEU A 151 -8.38 8.27 2.13
C LEU A 151 -8.74 9.51 2.98
N LYS A 152 -7.86 10.53 3.06
CA LYS A 152 -8.18 11.83 3.69
C LYS A 152 -9.23 12.59 2.87
N MET A 153 -9.10 12.60 1.53
CA MET A 153 -10.09 13.19 0.62
C MET A 153 -11.49 12.56 0.82
N MET A 154 -11.58 11.23 0.86
CA MET A 154 -12.85 10.52 1.12
C MET A 154 -13.51 11.00 2.42
N ARG A 155 -12.74 11.13 3.51
CA ARG A 155 -13.24 11.59 4.81
C ARG A 155 -13.69 13.05 4.75
N ALA A 156 -12.93 13.92 4.08
CA ALA A 156 -13.29 15.32 3.92
C ALA A 156 -14.60 15.49 3.12
N ASP A 157 -14.77 14.70 2.05
CA ASP A 157 -16.01 14.71 1.27
C ASP A 157 -17.23 14.24 2.08
N LYS A 158 -17.03 13.29 3.03
CA LYS A 158 -18.10 12.91 3.97
C LYS A 158 -18.43 14.06 4.93
N GLY A 159 -17.43 14.74 5.48
CA GLY A 159 -17.64 15.89 6.35
C GLY A 159 -18.49 16.95 5.68
N LYS A 160 -18.15 17.36 4.45
CA LYS A 160 -18.93 18.32 3.67
C LYS A 160 -20.40 17.93 3.51
N LYS A 161 -20.68 16.66 3.20
CA LYS A 161 -22.08 16.18 3.08
C LYS A 161 -22.87 16.27 4.38
N ILE A 162 -22.19 16.07 5.52
CA ILE A 162 -22.81 16.22 6.85
C ILE A 162 -23.10 17.70 7.11
N ASP A 163 -22.14 18.60 6.78
CA ASP A 163 -22.31 20.04 6.94
C ASP A 163 -23.44 20.58 6.04
N ASP A 164 -23.54 20.10 4.78
CA ASP A 164 -24.63 20.44 3.86
C ASP A 164 -25.99 20.05 4.45
N ILE A 165 -26.11 18.84 5.01
CA ILE A 165 -27.36 18.39 5.66
C ILE A 165 -27.65 19.25 6.90
N ALA A 166 -26.64 19.56 7.71
CA ALA A 166 -26.83 20.37 8.92
C ALA A 166 -27.30 21.80 8.63
N SER A 167 -26.94 22.33 7.44
CA SER A 167 -27.37 23.67 7.01
C SER A 167 -28.86 23.77 6.67
N ASP A 168 -29.54 22.63 6.49
CA ASP A 168 -30.96 22.56 6.17
C ASP A 168 -31.86 22.53 7.42
N PHE A 169 -31.26 22.45 8.62
CA PHE A 169 -31.92 22.48 9.94
C PHE A 169 -31.69 23.80 10.68
#